data_0e2518a75aa17b14317765a308f9da00
#
_entry.id   0e2518a75aa17b14317765a308f9da00
#
_cell.length_a   1.000
_cell.length_b   1.000
_cell.length_c   1.000
_cell.angle_alpha   90.00
_cell.angle_beta   90.00
_cell.angle_gamma   90.00
#
_symmetry.space_group_name_H-M   'P 1'
#
loop_
_entity.id
_entity.type
_entity.pdbx_description
1 polymer ?
#
loop_
_entity_poly.entity_id
_entity_poly.type
_entity_poly.pdbx_seq_one_letter_code
_entity_poly.pdbx_strand_id
1 'polypeptide(L)'
;MKKSILSFLLLGASMFALAQENEVLMTINGKPILASEFLYIYEKNNQETSLEKKSMEEYLDLFINFKLKVTEAIAQGVDTTEAFQKELKGYRAQATPKYLQDNAAIDSLVVLSYNRMAKPRKASHIAVQCPADADSAAVAAAKARIDSIRERVTVGLPKEIKQGRKKVVVREVEDFAQAAALYSEEPSAKQSKGSLGWIQPFRYVYSFEDAVYTTAVGEVTPVFRSPYGFHIAKVEDESDYQEVHAAHIMKMVPAGDVQRMLDAQLAMDSIYALAVQDSADFAALAQANSDDKGSAVRGGDLNWFGRGAMVPQFEETAFSMEIGTVSKPFMTRYGVHIIKLYGKRGIQPLDSMRSQVLRQVQRDQRMQIANKSFLDKTRAEYGIPAEVSDEEVLAYADEHLEQKYEDLRNLVNEYHDGILLFDVSLREVWDKASQDSEGLAAFFKANKKQYTWDEPRFKGHMIYAKNEVAAKAAKQIVNTAHPDSVLSLLNQRVNVDSVMYVKVERGLWTKGKNAAVDKLGFKLKDVEYTPSEEYPIVLPLGKVIKAPQVYSDERGKVTTDYQDYLEKAWVKALREKYPVVLNEEVWAKIKK
;
A
#
# COMPACT_ATOMS: atom_id res chain seq x y z
N MET A 1 40.13 -21.11 19.97
CA MET A 1 39.31 -21.51 21.12
C MET A 1 38.44 -20.39 21.72
N LYS A 2 38.83 -19.09 21.71
CA LYS A 2 37.96 -18.00 22.27
C LYS A 2 36.72 -17.62 21.43
N LYS A 3 36.70 -17.86 20.11
CA LYS A 3 35.54 -17.57 19.26
C LYS A 3 34.40 -18.60 19.34
N SER A 4 34.71 -19.85 19.66
CA SER A 4 33.71 -20.92 19.79
C SER A 4 32.92 -20.85 21.12
N ILE A 5 33.52 -20.27 22.17
CA ILE A 5 32.84 -20.12 23.47
C ILE A 5 31.80 -18.98 23.43
N LEU A 6 32.06 -17.92 22.65
CA LEU A 6 31.12 -16.82 22.50
C LEU A 6 29.86 -17.20 21.68
N SER A 7 30.01 -18.09 20.68
CA SER A 7 28.90 -18.63 19.89
C SER A 7 28.02 -19.58 20.70
N PHE A 8 28.58 -20.33 21.63
CA PHE A 8 27.80 -21.21 22.52
C PHE A 8 27.06 -20.44 23.62
N LEU A 9 27.61 -19.32 24.09
CA LEU A 9 26.94 -18.45 25.07
C LEU A 9 25.75 -17.66 24.45
N LEU A 10 25.89 -17.24 23.20
CA LEU A 10 24.80 -16.59 22.47
C LEU A 10 23.66 -17.56 22.09
N LEU A 11 23.98 -18.81 21.72
CA LEU A 11 22.96 -19.86 21.50
C LEU A 11 22.28 -20.29 22.82
N GLY A 12 23.01 -20.33 23.93
CA GLY A 12 22.47 -20.64 25.25
C GLY A 12 21.52 -19.52 25.73
N ALA A 13 21.86 -18.25 25.53
CA ALA A 13 21.04 -17.12 25.92
C ALA A 13 19.73 -17.04 25.09
N SER A 14 19.77 -17.33 23.78
CA SER A 14 18.59 -17.37 22.94
C SER A 14 17.67 -18.55 23.24
N MET A 15 18.19 -19.73 23.56
CA MET A 15 17.38 -20.86 24.01
C MET A 15 16.74 -20.63 25.40
N PHE A 16 17.45 -19.93 26.32
CA PHE A 16 16.87 -19.55 27.61
C PHE A 16 15.76 -18.51 27.49
N ALA A 17 15.90 -17.52 26.62
CA ALA A 17 14.88 -16.52 26.32
C ALA A 17 13.63 -17.18 25.74
N LEU A 18 13.76 -18.03 24.72
CA LEU A 18 12.66 -18.77 24.09
C LEU A 18 11.95 -19.73 25.05
N ALA A 19 12.67 -20.36 26.03
CA ALA A 19 12.05 -21.19 27.05
C ALA A 19 11.26 -20.37 28.09
N GLN A 20 11.68 -19.13 28.34
CA GLN A 20 11.05 -18.20 29.28
C GLN A 20 9.76 -17.59 28.74
N GLU A 21 9.69 -17.35 27.45
CA GLU A 21 8.54 -16.75 26.76
C GLU A 21 7.30 -17.66 26.74
N ASN A 22 7.48 -18.97 26.76
CA ASN A 22 6.38 -19.96 26.76
C ASN A 22 5.90 -20.36 28.17
N GLU A 23 6.45 -19.76 29.24
CA GLU A 23 5.98 -20.03 30.60
C GLU A 23 4.63 -19.34 30.88
N VAL A 24 3.80 -19.96 31.70
CA VAL A 24 2.53 -19.37 32.12
C VAL A 24 2.81 -18.24 33.12
N LEU A 25 2.55 -17.00 32.71
CA LEU A 25 2.70 -15.82 33.56
C LEU A 25 1.64 -15.73 34.63
N MET A 26 0.40 -16.00 34.27
CA MET A 26 -0.73 -15.98 35.21
C MET A 26 -1.87 -16.86 34.73
N THR A 27 -2.82 -17.11 35.60
CA THR A 27 -4.11 -17.66 35.19
C THR A 27 -5.24 -16.69 35.57
N ILE A 28 -6.23 -16.56 34.70
CA ILE A 28 -7.48 -15.82 34.94
C ILE A 28 -8.64 -16.81 34.79
N ASN A 29 -9.41 -16.97 35.83
CA ASN A 29 -10.49 -17.96 35.86
C ASN A 29 -10.00 -19.38 35.45
N GLY A 30 -8.77 -19.75 35.86
CA GLY A 30 -8.13 -21.03 35.54
C GLY A 30 -7.58 -21.14 34.13
N LYS A 31 -7.78 -20.18 33.24
CA LYS A 31 -7.20 -20.17 31.90
C LYS A 31 -5.78 -19.56 31.92
N PRO A 32 -4.78 -20.25 31.36
CA PRO A 32 -3.40 -19.75 31.34
C PRO A 32 -3.22 -18.60 30.38
N ILE A 33 -2.37 -17.64 30.76
CA ILE A 33 -1.85 -16.54 29.95
C ILE A 33 -0.33 -16.63 29.97
N LEU A 34 0.29 -16.63 28.77
CA LEU A 34 1.72 -16.81 28.61
C LEU A 34 2.49 -15.51 28.85
N ALA A 35 3.75 -15.65 29.27
CA ALA A 35 4.67 -14.52 29.40
C ALA A 35 4.93 -13.84 28.03
N SER A 36 5.03 -14.61 26.96
CA SER A 36 5.20 -14.09 25.58
C SER A 36 4.07 -13.15 25.16
N GLU A 37 2.83 -13.47 25.55
CA GLU A 37 1.68 -12.62 25.23
C GLU A 37 1.73 -11.27 25.94
N PHE A 38 2.11 -11.27 27.22
CA PHE A 38 2.32 -10.04 27.99
C PHE A 38 3.46 -9.21 27.41
N LEU A 39 4.62 -9.83 27.16
CA LEU A 39 5.81 -9.16 26.63
C LEU A 39 5.55 -8.55 25.24
N TYR A 40 4.89 -9.28 24.35
CA TYR A 40 4.53 -8.78 23.02
C TYR A 40 3.72 -7.48 23.09
N ILE A 41 2.66 -7.45 23.92
CA ILE A 41 1.81 -6.27 24.07
C ILE A 41 2.55 -5.14 24.80
N TYR A 42 3.34 -5.46 25.82
CA TYR A 42 4.14 -4.49 26.57
C TYR A 42 5.17 -3.79 25.67
N GLU A 43 5.98 -4.53 24.93
CA GLU A 43 7.01 -4.00 24.05
C GLU A 43 6.42 -3.17 22.92
N LYS A 44 5.32 -3.63 22.32
CA LYS A 44 4.62 -2.90 21.28
C LYS A 44 4.14 -1.52 21.72
N ASN A 45 3.65 -1.41 22.97
CA ASN A 45 3.09 -0.17 23.51
C ASN A 45 4.13 0.71 24.22
N ASN A 46 5.34 0.22 24.50
CA ASN A 46 6.42 0.95 25.17
C ASN A 46 7.66 1.16 24.28
N GLN A 47 7.47 1.30 22.96
CA GLN A 47 8.56 1.61 22.04
C GLN A 47 9.27 2.92 22.40
N GLU A 48 10.51 3.12 21.92
CA GLU A 48 11.31 4.33 22.21
C GLU A 48 10.61 5.64 21.84
N THR A 49 9.71 5.60 20.87
CA THR A 49 8.91 6.72 20.38
C THR A 49 7.64 6.98 21.19
N SER A 50 7.31 6.15 22.19
CA SER A 50 6.08 6.29 23.00
C SER A 50 6.18 7.53 23.91
N LEU A 51 5.15 8.38 23.89
CA LEU A 51 5.10 9.64 24.67
C LEU A 51 5.00 9.38 26.19
N GLU A 52 4.38 8.28 26.60
CA GLU A 52 4.22 7.89 28.01
C GLU A 52 4.63 6.42 28.18
N LYS A 53 5.87 6.20 28.61
CA LYS A 53 6.35 4.87 28.97
C LYS A 53 5.85 4.49 30.35
N LYS A 54 5.35 3.25 30.49
CA LYS A 54 4.93 2.69 31.77
C LYS A 54 5.94 1.64 32.23
N SER A 55 6.13 1.52 33.54
CA SER A 55 6.89 0.41 34.08
C SER A 55 6.18 -0.93 33.82
N MET A 56 6.90 -2.03 33.87
CA MET A 56 6.30 -3.36 33.71
C MET A 56 5.22 -3.63 34.76
N GLU A 57 5.39 -3.14 36.00
CA GLU A 57 4.43 -3.28 37.07
C GLU A 57 3.14 -2.53 36.81
N GLU A 58 3.25 -1.26 36.39
CA GLU A 58 2.08 -0.46 36.03
C GLU A 58 1.33 -1.06 34.84
N TYR A 59 2.11 -1.60 33.89
CA TYR A 59 1.53 -2.23 32.71
C TYR A 59 0.87 -3.58 33.02
N LEU A 60 1.42 -4.35 33.95
CA LEU A 60 0.83 -5.63 34.39
C LEU A 60 -0.58 -5.44 34.91
N ASP A 61 -0.82 -4.40 35.74
CA ASP A 61 -2.17 -4.13 36.26
C ASP A 61 -3.16 -3.76 35.15
N LEU A 62 -2.73 -2.97 34.17
CA LEU A 62 -3.53 -2.65 32.98
C LEU A 62 -3.82 -3.89 32.14
N PHE A 63 -2.82 -4.75 31.95
CA PHE A 63 -2.96 -6.00 31.19
C PHE A 63 -3.91 -6.97 31.89
N ILE A 64 -3.86 -7.10 33.23
CA ILE A 64 -4.81 -7.88 34.00
C ILE A 64 -6.24 -7.35 33.79
N ASN A 65 -6.44 -6.04 33.88
CA ASN A 65 -7.77 -5.43 33.67
C ASN A 65 -8.28 -5.68 32.25
N PHE A 66 -7.41 -5.57 31.25
CA PHE A 66 -7.71 -5.90 29.86
C PHE A 66 -8.18 -7.36 29.72
N LYS A 67 -7.39 -8.32 30.24
CA LYS A 67 -7.72 -9.76 30.17
C LYS A 67 -8.98 -10.16 30.96
N LEU A 68 -9.26 -9.48 32.04
CA LEU A 68 -10.53 -9.67 32.80
C LEU A 68 -11.74 -9.30 31.93
N LYS A 69 -11.67 -8.19 31.19
CA LYS A 69 -12.75 -7.77 30.29
C LYS A 69 -12.91 -8.73 29.12
N VAL A 70 -11.82 -9.20 28.53
CA VAL A 70 -11.83 -10.24 27.49
C VAL A 70 -12.46 -11.52 28.03
N THR A 71 -12.11 -11.93 29.25
CA THR A 71 -12.70 -13.10 29.90
C THR A 71 -14.21 -12.95 30.08
N GLU A 72 -14.69 -11.76 30.47
CA GLU A 72 -16.12 -11.46 30.57
C GLU A 72 -16.82 -11.53 29.20
N ALA A 73 -16.23 -10.96 28.16
CA ALA A 73 -16.76 -11.02 26.79
C ALA A 73 -16.94 -12.45 26.29
N ILE A 74 -15.94 -13.32 26.54
CA ILE A 74 -16.01 -14.76 26.23
C ILE A 74 -17.11 -15.43 27.05
N ALA A 75 -17.21 -15.12 28.34
CA ALA A 75 -18.26 -15.67 29.20
C ALA A 75 -19.69 -15.26 28.77
N GLN A 76 -19.81 -14.11 28.12
CA GLN A 76 -21.06 -13.63 27.50
C GLN A 76 -21.29 -14.21 26.08
N GLY A 77 -20.36 -15.02 25.53
CA GLY A 77 -20.48 -15.65 24.23
C GLY A 77 -20.29 -14.69 23.06
N VAL A 78 -19.61 -13.55 23.26
CA VAL A 78 -19.34 -12.57 22.20
C VAL A 78 -18.51 -13.19 21.10
N ASP A 79 -17.52 -14.00 21.45
CA ASP A 79 -16.60 -14.71 20.55
C ASP A 79 -17.30 -15.70 19.61
N THR A 80 -18.51 -16.15 19.95
CA THR A 80 -19.31 -17.08 19.14
C THR A 80 -20.28 -16.38 18.18
N THR A 81 -20.39 -15.06 18.24
CA THR A 81 -21.31 -14.31 17.38
C THR A 81 -20.82 -14.27 15.93
N GLU A 82 -21.76 -14.29 14.97
CA GLU A 82 -21.42 -14.21 13.54
C GLU A 82 -20.65 -12.92 13.21
N ALA A 83 -21.01 -11.80 13.84
CA ALA A 83 -20.35 -10.51 13.65
C ALA A 83 -18.86 -10.58 14.05
N PHE A 84 -18.58 -11.11 15.24
CA PHE A 84 -17.22 -11.31 15.73
C PHE A 84 -16.40 -12.22 14.81
N GLN A 85 -16.94 -13.39 14.47
CA GLN A 85 -16.25 -14.37 13.61
C GLN A 85 -15.93 -13.80 12.24
N LYS A 86 -16.85 -13.04 11.64
CA LYS A 86 -16.65 -12.38 10.35
C LYS A 86 -15.56 -11.30 10.43
N GLU A 87 -15.57 -10.51 11.48
CA GLU A 87 -14.59 -9.43 11.69
C GLU A 87 -13.19 -10.00 11.90
N LEU A 88 -13.03 -10.96 12.81
CA LEU A 88 -11.75 -11.63 13.08
C LEU A 88 -11.19 -12.31 11.84
N LYS A 89 -12.04 -13.03 11.08
CA LYS A 89 -11.67 -13.64 9.80
C LYS A 89 -11.18 -12.58 8.80
N GLY A 90 -11.79 -11.40 8.78
CA GLY A 90 -11.38 -10.28 7.94
C GLY A 90 -9.98 -9.76 8.28
N TYR A 91 -9.67 -9.57 9.55
CA TYR A 91 -8.33 -9.16 10.00
C TYR A 91 -7.29 -10.24 9.72
N ARG A 92 -7.60 -11.51 10.02
CA ARG A 92 -6.71 -12.63 9.73
C ARG A 92 -6.37 -12.70 8.24
N ALA A 93 -7.36 -12.60 7.36
CA ALA A 93 -7.17 -12.63 5.91
C ALA A 93 -6.27 -11.48 5.38
N GLN A 94 -6.20 -10.37 6.07
CA GLN A 94 -5.27 -9.28 5.73
C GLN A 94 -3.84 -9.54 6.22
N ALA A 95 -3.68 -10.25 7.32
CA ALA A 95 -2.38 -10.51 7.95
C ALA A 95 -1.63 -11.70 7.33
N THR A 96 -2.35 -12.74 6.84
CA THR A 96 -1.77 -14.03 6.44
C THR A 96 -1.04 -14.07 5.10
N PRO A 97 -1.31 -13.23 4.06
CA PRO A 97 -0.71 -13.42 2.74
C PRO A 97 0.82 -13.42 2.70
N LYS A 98 1.47 -12.64 3.57
CA LYS A 98 2.94 -12.59 3.63
C LYS A 98 3.59 -13.88 4.15
N TYR A 99 2.81 -14.75 4.81
CA TYR A 99 3.26 -16.04 5.33
C TYR A 99 2.96 -17.20 4.38
N LEU A 100 2.06 -17.01 3.42
CA LEU A 100 1.68 -17.99 2.39
C LEU A 100 2.51 -17.81 1.11
N GLN A 101 3.79 -17.46 1.26
CA GLN A 101 4.71 -17.27 0.16
C GLN A 101 6.15 -17.61 0.57
N ASP A 102 6.97 -17.98 -0.41
CA ASP A 102 8.41 -18.19 -0.19
C ASP A 102 9.18 -16.87 -0.34
N ASN A 103 9.34 -16.14 0.75
CA ASN A 103 10.04 -14.87 0.77
C ASN A 103 11.50 -14.99 0.33
N ALA A 104 12.18 -16.11 0.62
CA ALA A 104 13.55 -16.34 0.20
C ALA A 104 13.66 -16.54 -1.33
N ALA A 105 12.70 -17.25 -1.92
CA ALA A 105 12.61 -17.39 -3.37
C ALA A 105 12.29 -16.05 -4.04
N ILE A 106 11.35 -15.26 -3.49
CA ILE A 106 11.04 -13.91 -4.00
C ILE A 106 12.26 -13.01 -3.93
N ASP A 107 12.98 -13.01 -2.82
CA ASP A 107 14.20 -12.20 -2.66
C ASP A 107 15.31 -12.63 -3.65
N SER A 108 15.46 -13.91 -3.88
CA SER A 108 16.36 -14.46 -4.90
C SER A 108 15.99 -13.98 -6.31
N LEU A 109 14.69 -13.94 -6.64
CA LEU A 109 14.19 -13.39 -7.92
C LEU A 109 14.43 -11.88 -8.05
N VAL A 110 14.33 -11.13 -6.95
CA VAL A 110 14.66 -9.70 -6.91
C VAL A 110 16.14 -9.49 -7.22
N VAL A 111 17.04 -10.22 -6.53
CA VAL A 111 18.48 -10.15 -6.74
C VAL A 111 18.85 -10.57 -8.18
N LEU A 112 18.28 -11.68 -8.66
CA LEU A 112 18.50 -12.15 -10.03
C LEU A 112 18.07 -11.11 -11.06
N SER A 113 16.89 -10.52 -10.88
CA SER A 113 16.36 -9.50 -11.80
C SER A 113 17.24 -8.25 -11.80
N TYR A 114 17.68 -7.80 -10.63
CA TYR A 114 18.60 -6.67 -10.51
C TYR A 114 19.94 -6.94 -11.20
N ASN A 115 20.52 -8.12 -11.01
CA ASN A 115 21.79 -8.51 -11.64
C ASN A 115 21.65 -8.54 -13.18
N ARG A 116 20.51 -9.03 -13.68
CA ARG A 116 20.18 -8.97 -15.13
C ARG A 116 19.99 -7.54 -15.63
N MET A 117 19.35 -6.67 -14.83
CA MET A 117 19.25 -5.23 -15.15
C MET A 117 20.62 -4.58 -15.27
N ALA A 118 21.58 -4.99 -14.42
CA ALA A 118 22.95 -4.47 -14.46
C ALA A 118 23.71 -4.87 -15.73
N LYS A 119 23.28 -5.91 -16.46
CA LYS A 119 23.92 -6.49 -17.63
C LYS A 119 22.95 -6.70 -18.78
N PRO A 120 22.44 -5.62 -19.44
CA PRO A 120 21.59 -5.73 -20.62
C PRO A 120 22.24 -6.59 -21.69
N ARG A 121 21.44 -7.42 -22.39
CA ARG A 121 21.91 -8.29 -23.48
C ARG A 121 21.29 -7.91 -24.80
N LYS A 122 22.09 -7.90 -25.85
CA LYS A 122 21.61 -7.73 -27.22
C LYS A 122 21.33 -9.08 -27.83
N ALA A 123 20.13 -9.25 -28.43
CA ALA A 123 19.75 -10.53 -28.99
C ALA A 123 18.90 -10.40 -30.25
N SER A 124 18.97 -11.47 -31.05
CA SER A 124 18.05 -11.74 -32.15
C SER A 124 17.33 -13.04 -31.90
N HIS A 125 16.14 -13.23 -32.48
CA HIS A 125 15.38 -14.47 -32.30
C HIS A 125 14.71 -14.98 -33.57
N ILE A 126 14.35 -16.28 -33.53
CA ILE A 126 13.50 -16.96 -34.49
C ILE A 126 12.36 -17.62 -33.71
N ALA A 127 11.14 -17.44 -34.19
CA ALA A 127 9.94 -17.99 -33.59
C ALA A 127 9.19 -18.89 -34.57
N VAL A 128 8.68 -20.00 -34.06
CA VAL A 128 7.66 -20.84 -34.70
C VAL A 128 6.40 -20.76 -33.82
N GLN A 129 5.32 -20.26 -34.40
CA GLN A 129 4.06 -20.06 -33.66
C GLN A 129 3.45 -21.40 -33.22
N CYS A 130 3.04 -21.46 -31.97
CA CYS A 130 2.35 -22.61 -31.41
C CYS A 130 1.56 -22.13 -30.19
N PRO A 131 0.26 -21.83 -30.33
CA PRO A 131 -0.57 -21.37 -29.24
C PRO A 131 -0.52 -22.28 -28.03
N ALA A 132 -0.82 -21.73 -26.85
CA ALA A 132 -0.74 -22.49 -25.59
C ALA A 132 -1.73 -23.66 -25.53
N ASP A 133 -2.86 -23.55 -26.22
CA ASP A 133 -3.95 -24.54 -26.34
C ASP A 133 -3.82 -25.48 -27.56
N ALA A 134 -2.71 -25.43 -28.30
CA ALA A 134 -2.45 -26.29 -29.43
C ALA A 134 -2.42 -27.77 -29.01
N ASP A 135 -2.95 -28.63 -29.87
CA ASP A 135 -2.93 -30.08 -29.66
C ASP A 135 -1.51 -30.68 -29.69
N SER A 136 -1.34 -31.88 -29.21
CA SER A 136 -0.05 -32.55 -29.10
C SER A 136 0.66 -32.73 -30.44
N ALA A 137 -0.08 -32.93 -31.55
CA ALA A 137 0.48 -33.09 -32.88
C ALA A 137 1.02 -31.77 -33.41
N ALA A 138 0.28 -30.68 -33.25
CA ALA A 138 0.73 -29.33 -33.58
C ALA A 138 1.96 -28.91 -32.76
N VAL A 139 1.97 -29.22 -31.46
CA VAL A 139 3.12 -28.97 -30.57
C VAL A 139 4.37 -29.70 -31.05
N ALA A 140 4.22 -31.02 -31.40
CA ALA A 140 5.33 -31.81 -31.87
C ALA A 140 5.87 -31.31 -33.23
N ALA A 141 4.98 -30.91 -34.14
CA ALA A 141 5.36 -30.38 -35.46
C ALA A 141 6.10 -29.04 -35.32
N ALA A 142 5.60 -28.12 -34.51
CA ALA A 142 6.24 -26.83 -34.26
C ALA A 142 7.62 -26.99 -33.60
N LYS A 143 7.72 -27.93 -32.63
CA LYS A 143 8.99 -28.26 -31.99
C LYS A 143 10.00 -28.82 -32.96
N ALA A 144 9.63 -29.80 -33.79
CA ALA A 144 10.50 -30.41 -34.80
C ALA A 144 10.99 -29.37 -35.81
N ARG A 145 10.14 -28.39 -36.18
CA ARG A 145 10.49 -27.31 -37.09
C ARG A 145 11.53 -26.39 -36.48
N ILE A 146 11.35 -25.93 -35.23
CA ILE A 146 12.33 -25.03 -34.61
C ILE A 146 13.64 -25.77 -34.31
N ASP A 147 13.61 -27.06 -33.94
CA ASP A 147 14.80 -27.88 -33.75
C ASP A 147 15.62 -27.97 -35.05
N SER A 148 14.96 -28.19 -36.23
CA SER A 148 15.60 -28.20 -37.53
C SER A 148 16.23 -26.84 -37.86
N ILE A 149 15.55 -25.72 -37.58
CA ILE A 149 16.08 -24.37 -37.78
C ILE A 149 17.32 -24.14 -36.89
N ARG A 150 17.24 -24.59 -35.60
CA ARG A 150 18.37 -24.50 -34.69
C ARG A 150 19.58 -25.27 -35.20
N GLU A 151 19.39 -26.50 -35.70
CA GLU A 151 20.49 -27.29 -36.27
C GLU A 151 21.18 -26.53 -37.42
N ARG A 152 20.44 -25.90 -38.35
CA ARG A 152 20.96 -25.11 -39.47
C ARG A 152 21.88 -23.96 -39.02
N VAL A 153 21.46 -23.25 -37.95
CA VAL A 153 22.19 -22.04 -37.49
C VAL A 153 23.27 -22.34 -36.46
N THR A 154 23.38 -23.58 -35.97
CA THR A 154 24.39 -23.98 -34.96
C THR A 154 25.37 -25.03 -35.46
N VAL A 155 24.88 -26.09 -36.03
CA VAL A 155 25.66 -27.23 -36.51
C VAL A 155 25.92 -27.16 -38.03
N GLY A 156 24.95 -26.62 -38.75
CA GLY A 156 24.97 -26.51 -40.19
C GLY A 156 24.50 -27.77 -40.94
N LEU A 157 24.12 -27.57 -42.18
CA LEU A 157 23.69 -28.67 -43.05
C LEU A 157 24.90 -29.28 -43.78
N PRO A 158 24.88 -30.61 -44.07
CA PRO A 158 25.92 -31.23 -44.88
C PRO A 158 25.93 -30.68 -46.33
N LYS A 159 27.08 -30.22 -46.78
CA LYS A 159 27.30 -29.71 -48.12
C LYS A 159 28.52 -30.35 -48.74
N GLU A 160 28.33 -30.92 -49.92
CA GLU A 160 29.49 -31.43 -50.70
C GLU A 160 30.28 -30.26 -51.29
N ILE A 161 31.55 -30.20 -50.98
CA ILE A 161 32.50 -29.26 -51.62
C ILE A 161 33.60 -30.04 -52.33
N LYS A 162 34.10 -29.50 -53.46
CA LYS A 162 35.26 -30.04 -54.13
C LYS A 162 36.53 -29.46 -53.51
N GLN A 163 37.37 -30.35 -52.96
CA GLN A 163 38.70 -30.00 -52.46
C GLN A 163 39.75 -30.71 -53.32
N GLY A 164 40.19 -30.05 -54.35
CA GLY A 164 40.98 -30.65 -55.43
C GLY A 164 40.17 -31.68 -56.26
N ARG A 165 40.66 -32.96 -56.34
CA ARG A 165 39.96 -34.06 -57.02
C ARG A 165 39.01 -34.86 -56.11
N LYS A 166 38.94 -34.53 -54.82
CA LYS A 166 38.07 -35.24 -53.85
C LYS A 166 36.82 -34.41 -53.54
N LYS A 167 35.67 -35.12 -53.37
CA LYS A 167 34.45 -34.57 -52.77
C LYS A 167 34.57 -34.74 -51.26
N VAL A 168 34.41 -33.67 -50.50
CA VAL A 168 34.41 -33.64 -49.06
C VAL A 168 33.07 -33.08 -48.61
N VAL A 169 32.42 -33.73 -47.60
CA VAL A 169 31.22 -33.20 -47.00
C VAL A 169 31.65 -32.31 -45.85
N VAL A 170 31.29 -31.04 -45.92
CA VAL A 170 31.47 -30.05 -44.83
C VAL A 170 30.10 -29.68 -44.30
N ARG A 171 30.04 -29.18 -43.07
CA ARG A 171 28.81 -28.59 -42.54
C ARG A 171 28.85 -27.08 -42.75
N GLU A 172 27.85 -26.54 -43.46
CA GLU A 172 27.70 -25.13 -43.68
C GLU A 172 26.65 -24.55 -42.74
N VAL A 173 27.08 -23.69 -41.80
CA VAL A 173 26.23 -23.03 -40.83
C VAL A 173 25.55 -21.83 -41.52
N GLU A 174 24.24 -21.77 -41.45
CA GLU A 174 23.47 -20.66 -41.99
C GLU A 174 23.61 -19.42 -41.09
N ASP A 175 23.67 -18.24 -41.69
CA ASP A 175 23.66 -16.98 -40.96
C ASP A 175 22.33 -16.81 -40.19
N PHE A 176 22.39 -16.49 -38.91
CA PHE A 176 21.23 -16.40 -38.05
C PHE A 176 20.22 -15.35 -38.50
N ALA A 177 20.71 -14.17 -38.97
CA ALA A 177 19.86 -13.08 -39.45
C ALA A 177 19.14 -13.43 -40.74
N GLN A 178 19.81 -14.17 -41.65
CA GLN A 178 19.19 -14.68 -42.86
C GLN A 178 18.15 -15.76 -42.54
N ALA A 179 18.51 -16.68 -41.66
CA ALA A 179 17.57 -17.72 -41.19
C ALA A 179 16.33 -17.11 -40.51
N ALA A 180 16.50 -16.06 -39.70
CA ALA A 180 15.40 -15.34 -39.10
C ALA A 180 14.46 -14.71 -40.15
N ALA A 181 15.01 -14.08 -41.17
CA ALA A 181 14.22 -13.50 -42.25
C ALA A 181 13.46 -14.54 -43.10
N LEU A 182 14.00 -15.76 -43.20
CA LEU A 182 13.44 -16.84 -44.04
C LEU A 182 12.44 -17.74 -43.27
N TYR A 183 12.76 -18.08 -42.02
CA TYR A 183 12.06 -19.15 -41.30
C TYR A 183 11.23 -18.67 -40.13
N SER A 184 11.50 -17.47 -39.60
CA SER A 184 10.70 -16.96 -38.48
C SER A 184 9.27 -16.66 -38.90
N GLU A 185 8.34 -17.07 -38.09
CA GLU A 185 6.90 -16.79 -38.28
C GLU A 185 6.47 -15.48 -37.63
N GLU A 186 7.38 -14.79 -36.95
CA GLU A 186 7.10 -13.46 -36.45
C GLU A 186 7.11 -12.44 -37.63
N PRO A 187 6.00 -11.65 -37.77
CA PRO A 187 5.86 -10.74 -38.90
C PRO A 187 7.01 -9.70 -39.06
N SER A 188 7.54 -9.23 -37.94
CA SER A 188 8.62 -8.24 -37.90
C SER A 188 9.99 -8.80 -38.34
N ALA A 189 10.20 -10.12 -38.21
CA ALA A 189 11.48 -10.79 -38.41
C ALA A 189 11.99 -10.64 -39.86
N LYS A 190 11.11 -10.53 -40.86
CA LYS A 190 11.51 -10.30 -42.24
C LYS A 190 12.28 -8.99 -42.44
N GLN A 191 11.88 -7.94 -41.73
CA GLN A 191 12.51 -6.63 -41.81
C GLN A 191 13.66 -6.47 -40.84
N SER A 192 13.44 -6.89 -39.58
CA SER A 192 14.42 -6.78 -38.49
C SER A 192 15.52 -7.85 -38.59
N LYS A 193 15.36 -8.85 -39.45
CA LYS A 193 16.22 -10.07 -39.48
C LYS A 193 16.33 -10.73 -38.11
N GLY A 194 15.21 -10.72 -37.38
CA GLY A 194 15.09 -11.26 -36.02
C GLY A 194 15.66 -10.39 -34.91
N SER A 195 16.27 -9.23 -35.21
CA SER A 195 16.89 -8.38 -34.19
C SER A 195 15.82 -7.80 -33.22
N LEU A 196 16.08 -7.95 -31.93
CA LEU A 196 15.28 -7.38 -30.83
C LEU A 196 15.97 -6.19 -30.17
N GLY A 197 17.25 -5.93 -30.56
CA GLY A 197 18.07 -4.93 -29.87
C GLY A 197 18.45 -5.34 -28.46
N TRP A 198 18.58 -4.36 -27.57
CA TRP A 198 18.95 -4.59 -26.18
C TRP A 198 17.76 -5.05 -25.34
N ILE A 199 17.92 -6.18 -24.67
CA ILE A 199 16.93 -6.82 -23.80
C ILE A 199 17.27 -6.51 -22.35
N GLN A 200 16.23 -6.09 -21.61
CA GLN A 200 16.27 -5.93 -20.17
C GLN A 200 15.17 -6.78 -19.51
N PRO A 201 15.30 -7.13 -18.21
CA PRO A 201 14.27 -7.84 -17.48
C PRO A 201 12.91 -7.17 -17.58
N PHE A 202 11.85 -7.96 -17.48
CA PHE A 202 10.44 -7.54 -17.48
C PHE A 202 9.91 -6.98 -18.83
N ARG A 203 10.70 -7.02 -19.92
CA ARG A 203 10.24 -6.58 -21.25
C ARG A 203 9.66 -7.70 -22.09
N TYR A 204 10.10 -8.91 -21.85
CA TYR A 204 9.65 -10.13 -22.51
C TYR A 204 9.11 -11.11 -21.47
N VAL A 205 8.37 -12.15 -21.90
CA VAL A 205 7.95 -13.22 -21.01
C VAL A 205 9.17 -13.86 -20.35
N TYR A 206 9.02 -14.27 -19.09
CA TYR A 206 10.15 -14.75 -18.30
C TYR A 206 10.93 -15.90 -18.95
N SER A 207 10.24 -16.85 -19.60
CA SER A 207 10.91 -17.96 -20.32
C SER A 207 11.84 -17.48 -21.44
N PHE A 208 11.49 -16.38 -22.12
CA PHE A 208 12.36 -15.77 -23.13
C PHE A 208 13.55 -15.05 -22.48
N GLU A 209 13.30 -14.22 -21.48
CA GLU A 209 14.33 -13.53 -20.72
C GLU A 209 15.34 -14.54 -20.16
N ASP A 210 14.84 -15.58 -19.51
CA ASP A 210 15.67 -16.60 -18.86
C ASP A 210 16.57 -17.31 -19.85
N ALA A 211 16.03 -17.71 -21.00
CA ALA A 211 16.80 -18.35 -22.07
C ALA A 211 17.96 -17.43 -22.58
N VAL A 212 17.68 -16.13 -22.76
CA VAL A 212 18.70 -15.18 -23.21
C VAL A 212 19.76 -14.95 -22.15
N TYR A 213 19.37 -14.79 -20.87
CA TYR A 213 20.32 -14.48 -19.80
C TYR A 213 21.14 -15.71 -19.31
N THR A 214 20.68 -16.93 -19.60
CA THR A 214 21.43 -18.16 -19.26
C THR A 214 22.33 -18.66 -20.39
N THR A 215 22.25 -18.05 -21.60
CA THR A 215 23.07 -18.40 -22.77
C THR A 215 24.27 -17.47 -22.87
N ALA A 216 25.44 -17.99 -23.22
CA ALA A 216 26.66 -17.18 -23.38
C ALA A 216 26.57 -16.25 -24.60
N VAL A 217 27.29 -15.12 -24.53
CA VAL A 217 27.44 -14.20 -25.68
C VAL A 217 28.06 -14.92 -26.87
N GLY A 218 27.50 -14.74 -28.05
CA GLY A 218 27.90 -15.41 -29.29
C GLY A 218 27.12 -16.71 -29.56
N GLU A 219 26.45 -17.28 -28.59
CA GLU A 219 25.76 -18.57 -28.70
C GLU A 219 24.27 -18.43 -29.01
N VAL A 220 23.69 -19.54 -29.50
CA VAL A 220 22.26 -19.71 -29.74
C VAL A 220 21.67 -20.55 -28.62
N THR A 221 20.57 -20.07 -28.02
CA THR A 221 19.87 -20.75 -26.92
C THR A 221 19.46 -22.18 -27.30
N PRO A 222 19.28 -23.07 -26.32
CA PRO A 222 18.41 -24.23 -26.53
C PRO A 222 17.02 -23.79 -27.02
N VAL A 223 16.27 -24.72 -27.66
CA VAL A 223 14.86 -24.46 -27.98
C VAL A 223 14.09 -24.30 -26.68
N PHE A 224 13.33 -23.23 -26.57
CA PHE A 224 12.45 -22.98 -25.41
C PHE A 224 11.03 -22.63 -25.88
N ARG A 225 10.07 -22.82 -24.99
CA ARG A 225 8.64 -22.55 -25.23
C ARG A 225 8.20 -21.29 -24.48
N SER A 226 7.37 -20.50 -25.11
CA SER A 226 6.61 -19.42 -24.52
C SER A 226 5.10 -19.64 -24.77
N PRO A 227 4.20 -18.79 -24.22
CA PRO A 227 2.78 -18.82 -24.58
C PRO A 227 2.50 -18.61 -26.07
N TYR A 228 3.45 -18.06 -26.82
CA TYR A 228 3.33 -17.74 -28.25
C TYR A 228 3.86 -18.83 -29.18
N GLY A 229 4.68 -19.74 -28.67
CA GLY A 229 5.27 -20.80 -29.49
C GLY A 229 6.66 -21.23 -29.04
N PHE A 230 7.41 -21.81 -29.97
CA PHE A 230 8.79 -22.23 -29.77
C PHE A 230 9.76 -21.19 -30.31
N HIS A 231 10.85 -20.99 -29.62
CA HIS A 231 11.83 -19.97 -29.91
C HIS A 231 13.26 -20.50 -29.81
N ILE A 232 14.15 -19.89 -30.58
CA ILE A 232 15.58 -19.85 -30.35
C ILE A 232 16.03 -18.39 -30.40
N ALA A 233 17.02 -18.01 -29.61
CA ALA A 233 17.60 -16.68 -29.65
C ALA A 233 19.11 -16.78 -29.76
N LYS A 234 19.74 -15.86 -30.50
CA LYS A 234 21.18 -15.66 -30.51
C LYS A 234 21.52 -14.49 -29.63
N VAL A 235 22.36 -14.70 -28.63
CA VAL A 235 22.89 -13.63 -27.77
C VAL A 235 24.06 -12.98 -28.50
N GLU A 236 23.90 -11.73 -28.90
CA GLU A 236 24.86 -11.04 -29.75
C GLU A 236 25.94 -10.30 -28.96
N ASP A 237 25.50 -9.69 -27.81
CA ASP A 237 26.38 -8.84 -27.02
C ASP A 237 25.84 -8.71 -25.58
N GLU A 238 26.70 -8.26 -24.67
CA GLU A 238 26.37 -7.88 -23.29
C GLU A 238 27.03 -6.54 -22.97
N SER A 239 26.33 -5.66 -22.26
CA SER A 239 26.83 -4.35 -21.86
C SER A 239 26.62 -4.13 -20.36
N ASP A 240 27.44 -3.27 -19.77
CA ASP A 240 27.11 -2.72 -18.48
C ASP A 240 25.87 -1.83 -18.58
N TYR A 241 25.02 -1.87 -17.54
CA TYR A 241 23.87 -0.98 -17.47
C TYR A 241 24.33 0.47 -17.43
N GLN A 242 23.79 1.24 -18.34
CA GLN A 242 23.99 2.68 -18.38
C GLN A 242 22.66 3.35 -18.71
N GLU A 243 22.35 4.42 -18.01
CA GLU A 243 21.33 5.39 -18.40
C GLU A 243 21.99 6.66 -18.89
N VAL A 244 21.35 7.29 -19.83
CA VAL A 244 21.72 8.60 -20.34
C VAL A 244 20.57 9.59 -20.12
N HIS A 245 20.92 10.83 -19.75
CA HIS A 245 20.00 11.96 -19.73
C HIS A 245 20.24 12.78 -20.96
N ALA A 246 19.23 12.87 -21.82
CA ALA A 246 19.36 13.57 -23.08
C ALA A 246 18.10 14.38 -23.42
N ALA A 247 18.28 15.40 -24.23
CA ALA A 247 17.21 16.06 -24.94
C ALA A 247 17.38 15.87 -26.45
N HIS A 248 16.28 15.97 -27.20
CA HIS A 248 16.32 15.88 -28.64
C HIS A 248 15.48 16.95 -29.34
N ILE A 249 15.82 17.18 -30.61
CA ILE A 249 14.99 17.87 -31.58
C ILE A 249 14.74 16.91 -32.73
N MET A 250 13.50 16.79 -33.18
CA MET A 250 13.08 15.88 -34.22
C MET A 250 12.35 16.64 -35.34
N LYS A 251 12.65 16.33 -36.59
CA LYS A 251 11.84 16.65 -37.77
C LYS A 251 11.20 15.37 -38.28
N MET A 252 9.87 15.29 -38.20
CA MET A 252 9.12 14.10 -38.58
C MET A 252 9.15 13.89 -40.08
N VAL A 253 9.45 12.64 -40.49
CA VAL A 253 9.46 12.23 -41.90
C VAL A 253 8.59 10.99 -42.06
N PRO A 254 7.47 11.06 -42.80
CA PRO A 254 6.68 9.89 -43.16
C PRO A 254 7.49 8.89 -43.97
N ALA A 255 7.22 7.59 -43.75
CA ALA A 255 7.91 6.54 -44.49
C ALA A 255 7.73 6.68 -46.00
N GLY A 256 8.85 6.70 -46.76
CA GLY A 256 8.87 6.79 -48.21
C GLY A 256 8.79 8.20 -48.79
N ASP A 257 8.68 9.25 -47.98
CA ASP A 257 8.64 10.64 -48.43
C ASP A 257 10.07 11.20 -48.56
N VAL A 258 10.67 11.01 -49.75
CA VAL A 258 12.04 11.44 -50.02
C VAL A 258 12.20 12.96 -50.01
N GLN A 259 11.19 13.72 -50.50
CA GLN A 259 11.29 15.18 -50.52
C GLN A 259 11.27 15.73 -49.09
N ARG A 260 10.37 15.25 -48.28
CA ARG A 260 10.28 15.67 -46.87
C ARG A 260 11.50 15.25 -46.05
N MET A 261 12.16 14.14 -46.44
CA MET A 261 13.41 13.71 -45.83
C MET A 261 14.53 14.73 -46.12
N LEU A 262 14.66 15.19 -47.38
CA LEU A 262 15.66 16.20 -47.77
C LEU A 262 15.41 17.53 -47.04
N ASP A 263 14.16 17.98 -47.03
CA ASP A 263 13.77 19.22 -46.34
C ASP A 263 14.04 19.15 -44.83
N ALA A 264 13.72 18.01 -44.20
CA ALA A 264 14.00 17.74 -42.78
C ALA A 264 15.51 17.72 -42.49
N GLN A 265 16.31 17.13 -43.37
CA GLN A 265 17.76 17.12 -43.23
C GLN A 265 18.35 18.54 -43.28
N LEU A 266 17.97 19.35 -44.29
CA LEU A 266 18.42 20.73 -44.42
C LEU A 266 18.01 21.60 -43.22
N ALA A 267 16.76 21.44 -42.75
CA ALA A 267 16.29 22.14 -41.59
C ALA A 267 17.08 21.73 -40.32
N MET A 268 17.36 20.42 -40.17
CA MET A 268 18.09 19.91 -39.02
C MET A 268 19.57 20.30 -39.04
N ASP A 269 20.21 20.37 -40.24
CA ASP A 269 21.57 20.87 -40.37
C ASP A 269 21.68 22.33 -39.93
N SER A 270 20.67 23.16 -40.26
CA SER A 270 20.60 24.56 -39.83
C SER A 270 20.42 24.67 -38.30
N ILE A 271 19.54 23.85 -37.73
CA ILE A 271 19.32 23.80 -36.25
C ILE A 271 20.57 23.30 -35.53
N TYR A 272 21.26 22.30 -36.10
CA TYR A 272 22.52 21.77 -35.55
C TYR A 272 23.60 22.85 -35.50
N ALA A 273 23.76 23.63 -36.58
CA ALA A 273 24.73 24.72 -36.63
C ALA A 273 24.50 25.78 -35.53
N LEU A 274 23.26 26.01 -35.14
CA LEU A 274 22.90 26.85 -33.98
C LEU A 274 23.16 26.15 -32.66
N ALA A 275 22.80 24.87 -32.55
CA ALA A 275 22.83 24.08 -31.31
C ALA A 275 24.26 23.79 -30.81
N VAL A 276 25.27 23.82 -31.66
CA VAL A 276 26.68 23.59 -31.30
C VAL A 276 27.43 24.86 -30.88
N GLN A 277 26.80 26.04 -30.92
CA GLN A 277 27.43 27.29 -30.45
C GLN A 277 27.50 27.33 -28.94
N ASP A 278 28.54 27.89 -28.36
CA ASP A 278 28.77 27.95 -26.90
C ASP A 278 27.64 28.62 -26.12
N SER A 279 26.92 29.57 -26.71
CA SER A 279 25.79 30.28 -26.11
C SER A 279 24.43 29.66 -26.45
N ALA A 280 24.37 28.48 -27.05
CA ALA A 280 23.12 27.92 -27.56
C ALA A 280 22.22 27.42 -26.43
N ASP A 281 20.99 27.91 -26.40
CA ASP A 281 19.91 27.35 -25.59
C ASP A 281 19.21 26.22 -26.39
N PHE A 282 19.66 24.98 -26.16
CA PHE A 282 19.08 23.81 -26.79
C PHE A 282 17.61 23.64 -26.49
N ALA A 283 17.17 23.99 -25.26
CA ALA A 283 15.78 23.88 -24.86
C ALA A 283 14.88 24.85 -25.64
N ALA A 284 15.32 26.10 -25.82
CA ALA A 284 14.61 27.07 -26.65
C ALA A 284 14.55 26.63 -28.13
N LEU A 285 15.65 26.09 -28.66
CA LEU A 285 15.68 25.52 -30.01
C LEU A 285 14.71 24.35 -30.17
N ALA A 286 14.61 23.47 -29.16
CA ALA A 286 13.69 22.34 -29.19
C ALA A 286 12.23 22.80 -29.13
N GLN A 287 11.91 23.76 -28.26
CA GLN A 287 10.56 24.32 -28.17
C GLN A 287 10.10 24.96 -29.50
N ALA A 288 11.01 25.70 -30.16
CA ALA A 288 10.70 26.40 -31.41
C ALA A 288 10.61 25.46 -32.61
N ASN A 289 11.44 24.41 -32.65
CA ASN A 289 11.68 23.69 -33.91
C ASN A 289 11.28 22.21 -33.89
N SER A 290 11.12 21.57 -32.71
CA SER A 290 10.86 20.13 -32.70
C SER A 290 9.41 19.80 -33.06
N ASP A 291 9.25 18.77 -33.90
CA ASP A 291 7.95 18.20 -34.25
C ASP A 291 7.46 17.21 -33.20
N ASP A 292 8.32 16.71 -32.31
CA ASP A 292 7.90 15.98 -31.10
C ASP A 292 7.38 16.97 -30.04
N LYS A 293 6.09 17.27 -30.11
CA LYS A 293 5.44 18.23 -29.20
C LYS A 293 5.42 17.73 -27.74
N GLY A 294 5.50 16.41 -27.54
CA GLY A 294 5.51 15.82 -26.19
C GLY A 294 6.75 16.17 -25.39
N SER A 295 7.93 16.18 -26.01
CA SER A 295 9.19 16.60 -25.38
C SER A 295 9.50 18.08 -25.61
N ALA A 296 9.10 18.67 -26.73
CA ALA A 296 9.39 20.07 -27.09
C ALA A 296 8.98 21.05 -25.99
N VAL A 297 7.79 20.90 -25.40
CA VAL A 297 7.30 21.74 -24.29
C VAL A 297 8.20 21.72 -23.06
N ARG A 298 9.03 20.68 -22.91
CA ARG A 298 10.05 20.54 -21.87
C ARG A 298 11.47 20.77 -22.38
N GLY A 299 11.63 21.52 -23.49
CA GLY A 299 12.93 21.78 -24.07
C GLY A 299 13.57 20.56 -24.75
N GLY A 300 12.74 19.61 -25.21
CA GLY A 300 13.19 18.37 -25.83
C GLY A 300 13.63 17.29 -24.83
N ASP A 301 13.50 17.53 -23.51
CA ASP A 301 13.97 16.63 -22.45
C ASP A 301 13.24 15.28 -22.46
N LEU A 302 14.02 14.20 -22.56
CA LEU A 302 13.58 12.81 -22.55
C LEU A 302 13.76 12.13 -21.18
N ASN A 303 14.26 12.85 -20.18
CA ASN A 303 14.70 12.32 -18.88
C ASN A 303 15.81 11.26 -19.03
N TRP A 304 16.05 10.51 -17.94
CA TRP A 304 16.98 9.38 -17.96
C TRP A 304 16.34 8.17 -18.62
N PHE A 305 17.06 7.55 -19.55
CA PHE A 305 16.64 6.30 -20.18
C PHE A 305 17.80 5.34 -20.36
N GLY A 306 17.51 4.05 -20.21
CA GLY A 306 18.44 2.95 -20.43
C GLY A 306 18.32 2.36 -21.84
N ARG A 307 19.20 1.40 -22.16
CA ARG A 307 19.15 0.64 -23.41
C ARG A 307 17.83 -0.11 -23.55
N GLY A 308 17.30 -0.22 -24.75
CA GLY A 308 16.02 -0.84 -25.07
C GLY A 308 14.81 0.09 -24.88
N ALA A 309 15.00 1.35 -24.46
CA ALA A 309 13.92 2.32 -24.30
C ALA A 309 13.59 3.08 -25.59
N MET A 310 14.56 3.30 -26.45
CA MET A 310 14.42 4.05 -27.70
C MET A 310 14.68 3.15 -28.90
N VAL A 311 14.49 3.68 -30.11
CA VAL A 311 14.85 2.95 -31.34
C VAL A 311 16.37 2.78 -31.45
N PRO A 312 16.86 1.68 -32.05
CA PRO A 312 18.28 1.34 -32.03
C PRO A 312 19.22 2.47 -32.48
N GLN A 313 18.90 3.14 -33.57
CA GLN A 313 19.75 4.24 -34.11
C GLN A 313 19.86 5.42 -33.14
N PHE A 314 18.75 5.72 -32.41
CA PHE A 314 18.72 6.79 -31.42
C PHE A 314 19.60 6.42 -30.23
N GLU A 315 19.45 5.17 -29.75
CA GLU A 315 20.25 4.66 -28.62
C GLU A 315 21.72 4.62 -28.93
N GLU A 316 22.11 4.03 -30.06
CA GLU A 316 23.51 3.95 -30.50
C GLU A 316 24.17 5.33 -30.55
N THR A 317 23.44 6.33 -31.06
CA THR A 317 23.92 7.71 -31.06
C THR A 317 24.04 8.26 -29.63
N ALA A 318 22.98 8.21 -28.82
CA ALA A 318 22.97 8.80 -27.47
C ALA A 318 24.03 8.19 -26.55
N PHE A 319 24.18 6.86 -26.59
CA PHE A 319 25.13 6.15 -25.71
C PHE A 319 26.59 6.31 -26.13
N SER A 320 26.86 6.58 -27.42
CA SER A 320 28.23 6.84 -27.95
C SER A 320 28.72 8.26 -27.68
N MET A 321 27.82 9.22 -27.42
CA MET A 321 28.18 10.64 -27.26
C MET A 321 28.97 10.92 -25.98
N GLU A 322 29.75 11.98 -25.97
CA GLU A 322 30.33 12.58 -24.76
C GLU A 322 29.32 13.53 -24.08
N ILE A 323 29.39 13.59 -22.74
CA ILE A 323 28.52 14.49 -21.96
C ILE A 323 28.76 15.94 -22.39
N GLY A 324 27.67 16.69 -22.56
CA GLY A 324 27.67 18.10 -22.95
C GLY A 324 27.66 18.32 -24.47
N THR A 325 27.88 17.28 -25.30
CA THR A 325 27.91 17.42 -26.77
C THR A 325 26.53 17.33 -27.42
N VAL A 326 26.46 17.81 -28.66
CA VAL A 326 25.29 17.69 -29.54
C VAL A 326 25.65 16.77 -30.70
N SER A 327 24.77 15.77 -30.99
CA SER A 327 24.99 14.85 -32.11
C SER A 327 24.84 15.55 -33.46
N LYS A 328 25.53 15.05 -34.49
CA LYS A 328 25.17 15.37 -35.87
C LYS A 328 23.73 14.88 -36.16
N PRO A 329 23.04 15.50 -37.15
CA PRO A 329 21.76 14.99 -37.62
C PRO A 329 21.85 13.53 -38.07
N PHE A 330 20.90 12.71 -37.62
CA PHE A 330 20.81 11.30 -38.01
C PHE A 330 19.36 10.86 -38.20
N MET A 331 19.16 9.83 -38.97
CA MET A 331 17.84 9.33 -39.35
C MET A 331 17.40 8.17 -38.45
N THR A 332 16.12 8.18 -38.08
CA THR A 332 15.40 7.01 -37.52
C THR A 332 14.14 6.76 -38.35
N ARG A 333 13.38 5.72 -38.00
CA ARG A 333 12.05 5.47 -38.62
C ARG A 333 11.01 6.58 -38.38
N TYR A 334 11.27 7.51 -37.49
CA TYR A 334 10.38 8.63 -37.17
C TYR A 334 10.77 9.93 -37.87
N GLY A 335 12.01 10.05 -38.34
CA GLY A 335 12.52 11.24 -38.96
C GLY A 335 13.97 11.55 -38.62
N VAL A 336 14.37 12.80 -38.82
CA VAL A 336 15.73 13.30 -38.56
C VAL A 336 15.81 13.86 -37.15
N HIS A 337 16.84 13.48 -36.42
CA HIS A 337 17.07 13.88 -35.02
C HIS A 337 18.42 14.52 -34.81
N ILE A 338 18.53 15.41 -33.83
CA ILE A 338 19.76 15.75 -33.09
C ILE A 338 19.53 15.53 -31.60
N ILE A 339 20.57 15.12 -30.88
CA ILE A 339 20.54 14.84 -29.44
C ILE A 339 21.55 15.74 -28.75
N LYS A 340 21.18 16.31 -27.59
CA LYS A 340 22.11 16.87 -26.61
C LYS A 340 22.18 15.96 -25.41
N LEU A 341 23.39 15.50 -25.06
CA LEU A 341 23.62 14.61 -23.96
C LEU A 341 23.97 15.41 -22.68
N TYR A 342 23.19 15.29 -21.62
CA TYR A 342 23.42 15.98 -20.36
C TYR A 342 24.18 15.15 -19.33
N GLY A 343 24.01 13.83 -19.33
CA GLY A 343 24.65 12.99 -18.33
C GLY A 343 24.60 11.50 -18.65
N LYS A 344 25.45 10.74 -17.96
CA LYS A 344 25.48 9.28 -17.96
C LYS A 344 25.55 8.80 -16.52
N ARG A 345 24.84 7.73 -16.19
CA ARG A 345 24.91 7.07 -14.88
C ARG A 345 24.77 5.55 -15.01
N GLY A 346 25.38 4.81 -14.08
CA GLY A 346 25.18 3.38 -13.95
C GLY A 346 23.88 3.04 -13.22
N ILE A 347 23.64 1.75 -13.00
CA ILE A 347 22.51 1.27 -12.21
C ILE A 347 22.62 1.76 -10.76
N GLN A 348 21.51 2.15 -10.16
CA GLN A 348 21.45 2.52 -8.75
C GLN A 348 21.68 1.28 -7.88
N PRO A 349 22.24 1.41 -6.65
CA PRO A 349 22.41 0.28 -5.73
C PRO A 349 21.09 -0.46 -5.49
N LEU A 350 21.18 -1.79 -5.30
CA LEU A 350 20.01 -2.65 -5.09
C LEU A 350 19.11 -2.15 -3.97
N ASP A 351 19.69 -1.69 -2.85
CA ASP A 351 18.90 -1.20 -1.71
C ASP A 351 17.95 -0.06 -2.08
N SER A 352 18.41 0.84 -2.96
CA SER A 352 17.58 1.95 -3.47
C SER A 352 16.50 1.47 -4.44
N MET A 353 16.75 0.38 -5.17
CA MET A 353 15.85 -0.15 -6.20
C MET A 353 15.00 -1.33 -5.73
N ARG A 354 15.33 -1.95 -4.58
CA ARG A 354 14.73 -3.19 -4.10
C ARG A 354 13.20 -3.16 -4.14
N SER A 355 12.58 -2.10 -3.60
CA SER A 355 11.12 -1.98 -3.59
C SER A 355 10.52 -1.86 -5.00
N GLN A 356 11.22 -1.23 -5.92
CA GLN A 356 10.77 -1.11 -7.32
C GLN A 356 10.88 -2.46 -8.03
N VAL A 357 12.02 -3.14 -7.90
CA VAL A 357 12.25 -4.46 -8.52
C VAL A 357 11.30 -5.49 -7.93
N LEU A 358 11.08 -5.48 -6.62
CA LEU A 358 10.11 -6.36 -5.94
C LEU A 358 8.70 -6.20 -6.53
N ARG A 359 8.22 -4.96 -6.70
CA ARG A 359 6.90 -4.72 -7.33
C ARG A 359 6.81 -5.26 -8.76
N GLN A 360 7.90 -5.23 -9.51
CA GLN A 360 7.95 -5.81 -10.86
C GLN A 360 7.91 -7.34 -10.79
N VAL A 361 8.72 -7.95 -9.91
CA VAL A 361 8.72 -9.41 -9.67
C VAL A 361 7.32 -9.90 -9.29
N GLN A 362 6.64 -9.21 -8.36
CA GLN A 362 5.31 -9.58 -7.89
C GLN A 362 4.20 -9.54 -8.97
N ARG A 363 4.41 -8.78 -10.04
CA ARG A 363 3.47 -8.67 -11.16
C ARG A 363 3.84 -9.52 -12.37
N ASP A 364 4.97 -10.18 -12.31
CA ASP A 364 5.54 -10.94 -13.41
C ASP A 364 5.30 -12.44 -13.25
N GLN A 365 5.36 -13.17 -14.38
CA GLN A 365 5.20 -14.64 -14.41
C GLN A 365 6.22 -15.39 -13.55
N ARG A 366 7.37 -14.78 -13.23
CA ARG A 366 8.39 -15.39 -12.35
C ARG A 366 7.89 -15.63 -10.93
N MET A 367 6.82 -14.98 -10.49
CA MET A 367 6.15 -15.33 -9.23
C MET A 367 5.67 -16.79 -9.18
N GLN A 368 5.38 -17.40 -10.31
CA GLN A 368 5.02 -18.84 -10.37
C GLN A 368 6.17 -19.72 -9.84
N ILE A 369 7.43 -19.29 -9.97
CA ILE A 369 8.61 -19.98 -9.42
C ILE A 369 8.58 -19.93 -7.90
N ALA A 370 8.32 -18.77 -7.33
CA ALA A 370 8.23 -18.61 -5.88
C ALA A 370 7.01 -19.34 -5.31
N ASN A 371 5.87 -19.27 -5.99
CA ASN A 371 4.67 -20.00 -5.61
C ASN A 371 4.89 -21.52 -5.63
N LYS A 372 5.51 -22.03 -6.70
CA LYS A 372 5.87 -23.44 -6.78
C LYS A 372 6.85 -23.84 -5.67
N SER A 373 7.86 -23.01 -5.41
CA SER A 373 8.81 -23.25 -4.32
C SER A 373 8.13 -23.31 -2.96
N PHE A 374 7.16 -22.43 -2.71
CA PHE A 374 6.35 -22.46 -1.49
C PHE A 374 5.55 -23.75 -1.35
N LEU A 375 4.86 -24.15 -2.40
CA LEU A 375 4.06 -25.38 -2.42
C LEU A 375 4.93 -26.64 -2.23
N ASP A 376 6.06 -26.72 -2.93
CA ASP A 376 6.99 -27.86 -2.82
C ASP A 376 7.56 -27.96 -1.39
N LYS A 377 7.95 -26.82 -0.78
CA LYS A 377 8.41 -26.77 0.61
C LYS A 377 7.32 -27.16 1.59
N THR A 378 6.10 -26.68 1.40
CA THR A 378 4.94 -27.02 2.24
C THR A 378 4.62 -28.51 2.17
N ARG A 379 4.61 -29.10 0.96
CA ARG A 379 4.43 -30.55 0.79
C ARG A 379 5.50 -31.34 1.53
N ALA A 380 6.76 -30.94 1.39
CA ALA A 380 7.87 -31.62 2.04
C ALA A 380 7.81 -31.50 3.58
N GLU A 381 7.48 -30.33 4.09
CA GLU A 381 7.38 -30.05 5.53
C GLU A 381 6.30 -30.86 6.22
N TYR A 382 5.12 -30.94 5.59
CA TYR A 382 3.96 -31.61 6.17
C TYR A 382 3.71 -33.03 5.62
N GLY A 383 4.58 -33.53 4.74
CA GLY A 383 4.43 -34.86 4.16
C GLY A 383 3.19 -34.99 3.26
N ILE A 384 2.76 -33.92 2.59
CA ILE A 384 1.56 -33.90 1.73
C ILE A 384 1.89 -34.56 0.39
N PRO A 385 1.11 -35.58 -0.04
CA PRO A 385 1.32 -36.25 -1.32
C PRO A 385 1.22 -35.33 -2.53
N ALA A 386 1.91 -35.69 -3.62
CA ALA A 386 1.96 -34.89 -4.84
C ALA A 386 0.60 -34.78 -5.57
N GLU A 387 -0.30 -35.72 -5.32
CA GLU A 387 -1.65 -35.79 -5.92
C GLU A 387 -2.63 -34.78 -5.30
N VAL A 388 -2.32 -34.24 -4.11
CA VAL A 388 -3.13 -33.22 -3.47
C VAL A 388 -3.02 -31.92 -4.27
N SER A 389 -4.13 -31.27 -4.53
CA SER A 389 -4.15 -30.03 -5.30
C SER A 389 -3.38 -28.90 -4.62
N ASP A 390 -2.88 -27.94 -5.40
CA ASP A 390 -2.17 -26.78 -4.87
C ASP A 390 -3.06 -25.92 -3.96
N GLU A 391 -4.37 -25.86 -4.25
CA GLU A 391 -5.36 -25.15 -3.44
C GLU A 391 -5.52 -25.78 -2.05
N GLU A 392 -5.59 -27.10 -1.98
CA GLU A 392 -5.67 -27.83 -0.71
C GLU A 392 -4.38 -27.71 0.10
N VAL A 393 -3.21 -27.67 -0.54
CA VAL A 393 -1.93 -27.43 0.12
C VAL A 393 -1.87 -26.02 0.72
N LEU A 394 -2.36 -25.01 -0.01
CA LEU A 394 -2.44 -23.64 0.49
C LEU A 394 -3.41 -23.52 1.67
N ALA A 395 -4.58 -24.17 1.58
CA ALA A 395 -5.55 -24.18 2.66
C ALA A 395 -4.97 -24.84 3.92
N TYR A 396 -4.29 -25.97 3.75
CA TYR A 396 -3.61 -26.66 4.85
C TYR A 396 -2.52 -25.78 5.50
N ALA A 397 -1.71 -25.12 4.68
CA ALA A 397 -0.70 -24.19 5.18
C ALA A 397 -1.34 -23.04 5.98
N ASP A 398 -2.43 -22.45 5.45
CA ASP A 398 -3.14 -21.34 6.08
C ASP A 398 -3.70 -21.73 7.48
N GLU A 399 -4.24 -22.93 7.62
CA GLU A 399 -4.77 -23.46 8.89
C GLU A 399 -3.69 -23.64 9.97
N HIS A 400 -2.41 -23.78 9.56
CA HIS A 400 -1.30 -24.04 10.48
C HIS A 400 -0.39 -22.83 10.72
N LEU A 401 -0.73 -21.66 10.16
CA LEU A 401 0.13 -20.47 10.23
C LEU A 401 0.39 -20.01 11.66
N GLU A 402 -0.62 -19.93 12.51
CA GLU A 402 -0.47 -19.46 13.89
C GLU A 402 0.29 -20.44 14.78
N GLN A 403 0.35 -21.73 14.38
CA GLN A 403 1.20 -22.71 15.05
C GLN A 403 2.66 -22.53 14.68
N LYS A 404 2.93 -22.15 13.42
CA LYS A 404 4.27 -22.01 12.85
C LYS A 404 4.90 -20.65 13.15
N TYR A 405 4.09 -19.56 13.08
CA TYR A 405 4.57 -18.18 13.18
C TYR A 405 4.02 -17.51 14.45
N GLU A 406 4.91 -17.30 15.42
CA GLU A 406 4.57 -16.74 16.71
C GLU A 406 4.09 -15.28 16.60
N ASP A 407 4.72 -14.48 15.76
CA ASP A 407 4.33 -13.09 15.52
C ASP A 407 2.92 -12.98 14.90
N LEU A 408 2.55 -13.90 14.02
CA LEU A 408 1.19 -13.96 13.50
C LEU A 408 0.19 -14.40 14.57
N ARG A 409 0.52 -15.43 15.34
CA ARG A 409 -0.33 -15.88 16.47
C ARG A 409 -0.61 -14.74 17.43
N ASN A 410 0.43 -14.01 17.84
CA ASN A 410 0.29 -12.88 18.75
C ASN A 410 -0.55 -11.76 18.12
N LEU A 411 -0.38 -11.47 16.84
CA LEU A 411 -1.18 -10.48 16.13
C LEU A 411 -2.66 -10.89 16.02
N VAL A 412 -2.94 -12.16 15.72
CA VAL A 412 -4.33 -12.68 15.64
C VAL A 412 -4.98 -12.65 17.02
N ASN A 413 -4.24 -13.03 18.07
CA ASN A 413 -4.72 -12.95 19.45
C ASN A 413 -5.01 -11.49 19.86
N GLU A 414 -4.17 -10.54 19.45
CA GLU A 414 -4.41 -9.12 19.72
C GLU A 414 -5.70 -8.63 19.03
N TYR A 415 -5.95 -9.02 17.80
CA TYR A 415 -7.21 -8.70 17.11
C TYR A 415 -8.40 -9.35 17.79
N HIS A 416 -8.31 -10.64 18.12
CA HIS A 416 -9.34 -11.38 18.83
C HIS A 416 -9.73 -10.65 20.12
N ASP A 417 -8.76 -10.37 20.96
CA ASP A 417 -8.98 -9.74 22.25
C ASP A 417 -9.42 -8.27 22.13
N GLY A 418 -8.90 -7.57 21.10
CA GLY A 418 -9.28 -6.19 20.83
C GLY A 418 -10.75 -6.03 20.43
N ILE A 419 -11.27 -6.91 19.58
CA ILE A 419 -12.69 -6.92 19.18
C ILE A 419 -13.57 -7.22 20.42
N LEU A 420 -13.18 -8.23 21.22
CA LEU A 420 -13.89 -8.59 22.44
C LEU A 420 -13.92 -7.44 23.46
N LEU A 421 -12.77 -6.80 23.67
CA LEU A 421 -12.65 -5.65 24.57
C LEU A 421 -13.55 -4.50 24.12
N PHE A 422 -13.55 -4.20 22.82
CA PHE A 422 -14.36 -3.10 22.26
C PHE A 422 -15.86 -3.39 22.48
N ASP A 423 -16.33 -4.57 22.09
CA ASP A 423 -17.74 -4.94 22.16
C ASP A 423 -18.24 -4.92 23.61
N VAL A 424 -17.52 -5.55 24.55
CA VAL A 424 -17.95 -5.61 25.94
C VAL A 424 -17.86 -4.24 26.63
N SER A 425 -16.85 -3.41 26.29
CA SER A 425 -16.73 -2.06 26.83
C SER A 425 -17.84 -1.13 26.31
N LEU A 426 -18.22 -1.30 25.05
CA LEU A 426 -19.35 -0.57 24.46
C LEU A 426 -20.63 -0.85 25.27
N ARG A 427 -20.93 -2.11 25.51
CA ARG A 427 -22.17 -2.52 26.26
C ARG A 427 -22.13 -2.18 27.73
N GLU A 428 -21.02 -2.47 28.40
CA GLU A 428 -20.96 -2.35 29.86
C GLU A 428 -20.67 -0.93 30.33
N VAL A 429 -20.04 -0.10 29.53
CA VAL A 429 -19.62 1.25 29.95
C VAL A 429 -20.19 2.34 29.04
N TRP A 430 -19.89 2.32 27.74
CA TRP A 430 -20.11 3.49 26.90
C TRP A 430 -21.58 3.71 26.55
N ASP A 431 -22.31 2.65 26.17
CA ASP A 431 -23.75 2.74 25.92
C ASP A 431 -24.53 3.01 27.21
N LYS A 432 -24.17 2.35 28.32
CA LYS A 432 -24.74 2.65 29.61
C LYS A 432 -24.56 4.11 29.97
N ALA A 433 -23.34 4.62 29.92
CA ALA A 433 -23.06 6.02 30.26
C ALA A 433 -23.79 7.02 29.38
N SER A 434 -24.02 6.69 28.08
CA SER A 434 -24.69 7.60 27.16
C SER A 434 -26.22 7.59 27.26
N GLN A 435 -26.81 6.46 27.61
CA GLN A 435 -28.26 6.21 27.60
C GLN A 435 -28.88 6.23 29.00
N ASP A 436 -28.13 5.97 30.05
CA ASP A 436 -28.59 5.95 31.43
C ASP A 436 -28.79 7.36 32.00
N SER A 437 -29.90 7.98 31.65
CA SER A 437 -30.25 9.33 32.12
C SER A 437 -30.48 9.40 33.65
N GLU A 438 -30.96 8.31 34.27
CA GLU A 438 -31.15 8.25 35.71
C GLU A 438 -29.81 8.13 36.44
N GLY A 439 -28.93 7.24 35.99
CA GLY A 439 -27.58 7.09 36.51
C GLY A 439 -26.76 8.38 36.37
N LEU A 440 -26.81 9.03 35.21
CA LEU A 440 -26.15 10.34 34.97
C LEU A 440 -26.67 11.42 35.93
N ALA A 441 -27.98 11.47 36.19
CA ALA A 441 -28.57 12.42 37.11
C ALA A 441 -28.17 12.13 38.59
N ALA A 442 -28.17 10.86 38.98
CA ALA A 442 -27.74 10.43 40.30
C ALA A 442 -26.25 10.70 40.54
N PHE A 443 -25.40 10.34 39.55
CA PHE A 443 -23.96 10.58 39.58
C PHE A 443 -23.63 12.07 39.67
N PHE A 444 -24.28 12.89 38.85
CA PHE A 444 -24.13 14.33 38.90
C PHE A 444 -24.53 14.90 40.27
N LYS A 445 -25.66 14.44 40.80
CA LYS A 445 -26.15 14.90 42.12
C LYS A 445 -25.16 14.58 43.25
N ALA A 446 -24.58 13.38 43.23
CA ALA A 446 -23.57 12.96 44.20
C ALA A 446 -22.27 13.74 44.09
N ASN A 447 -21.88 14.11 42.88
CA ASN A 447 -20.59 14.76 42.56
C ASN A 447 -20.75 16.25 42.20
N LYS A 448 -21.91 16.87 42.50
CA LYS A 448 -22.28 18.22 42.02
C LYS A 448 -21.22 19.29 42.30
N LYS A 449 -20.49 19.20 43.41
CA LYS A 449 -19.46 20.16 43.81
C LYS A 449 -18.26 20.20 42.89
N GLN A 450 -18.02 19.18 42.10
CA GLN A 450 -16.91 19.08 41.14
C GLN A 450 -17.20 19.83 39.84
N TYR A 451 -18.49 20.12 39.55
CA TYR A 451 -18.91 20.77 38.31
C TYR A 451 -19.08 22.27 38.55
N THR A 452 -18.08 23.04 38.16
CA THR A 452 -18.05 24.49 38.30
C THR A 452 -17.74 25.12 36.95
N TRP A 453 -18.12 26.38 36.80
CA TRP A 453 -17.77 27.22 35.64
C TRP A 453 -16.96 28.43 36.10
N ASP A 454 -16.06 28.90 35.24
CA ASP A 454 -15.26 30.10 35.51
C ASP A 454 -16.14 31.35 35.46
N GLU A 455 -17.23 31.33 34.68
CA GLU A 455 -18.19 32.45 34.57
C GLU A 455 -19.65 31.95 34.58
N PRO A 456 -20.58 32.79 35.09
CA PRO A 456 -22.02 32.48 35.05
C PRO A 456 -22.54 32.36 33.62
N ARG A 457 -23.54 31.50 33.42
CA ARG A 457 -24.21 31.28 32.15
C ARG A 457 -25.70 31.63 32.23
N PHE A 458 -26.24 32.16 31.12
CA PHE A 458 -27.71 32.33 31.01
C PHE A 458 -28.30 31.02 30.47
N LYS A 459 -29.19 30.42 31.27
CA LYS A 459 -29.91 29.20 30.91
C LYS A 459 -31.37 29.53 30.65
N GLY A 460 -31.86 29.22 29.44
CA GLY A 460 -33.24 29.50 29.11
C GLY A 460 -33.55 29.45 27.61
N HIS A 461 -34.53 30.22 27.25
CA HIS A 461 -34.99 30.38 25.86
C HIS A 461 -34.92 31.85 25.43
N MET A 462 -34.60 32.09 24.18
CA MET A 462 -34.76 33.36 23.51
C MET A 462 -35.91 33.22 22.52
N ILE A 463 -36.97 34.02 22.68
CA ILE A 463 -38.14 34.05 21.82
C ILE A 463 -38.01 35.26 20.89
N TYR A 464 -38.02 35.03 19.59
CA TYR A 464 -38.03 36.05 18.55
C TYR A 464 -39.41 36.02 17.88
N ALA A 465 -40.18 37.10 17.91
CA ALA A 465 -41.55 37.10 17.44
C ALA A 465 -41.87 38.31 16.53
N LYS A 466 -42.72 38.10 15.53
CA LYS A 466 -43.19 39.14 14.59
C LYS A 466 -44.18 40.09 15.20
N ASN A 467 -44.96 39.67 16.21
CA ASN A 467 -45.96 40.49 16.89
C ASN A 467 -46.18 40.00 18.34
N GLU A 468 -46.88 40.83 19.13
CA GLU A 468 -47.14 40.56 20.55
C GLU A 468 -48.00 39.32 20.82
N VAL A 469 -48.94 39.02 19.92
CA VAL A 469 -49.82 37.85 20.05
C VAL A 469 -49.01 36.57 19.95
N ALA A 470 -48.16 36.50 18.94
CA ALA A 470 -47.24 35.36 18.74
C ALA A 470 -46.23 35.22 19.91
N ALA A 471 -45.68 36.36 20.39
CA ALA A 471 -44.78 36.38 21.53
C ALA A 471 -45.41 35.84 22.81
N LYS A 472 -46.66 36.24 23.10
CA LYS A 472 -47.43 35.80 24.26
C LYS A 472 -47.76 34.29 24.17
N ALA A 473 -48.20 33.82 23.02
CA ALA A 473 -48.51 32.41 22.79
C ALA A 473 -47.23 31.55 22.93
N ALA A 474 -46.11 31.95 22.35
CA ALA A 474 -44.82 31.26 22.48
C ALA A 474 -44.34 31.21 23.94
N LYS A 475 -44.43 32.32 24.67
CA LYS A 475 -44.09 32.40 26.08
C LYS A 475 -44.90 31.40 26.94
N GLN A 476 -46.21 31.28 26.63
CA GLN A 476 -47.10 30.32 27.33
C GLN A 476 -46.66 28.87 27.02
N ILE A 477 -46.40 28.55 25.74
CA ILE A 477 -45.96 27.21 25.35
C ILE A 477 -44.63 26.87 26.00
N VAL A 478 -43.65 27.74 25.97
CA VAL A 478 -42.31 27.53 26.58
C VAL A 478 -42.41 27.29 28.10
N ASN A 479 -43.32 27.97 28.78
CA ASN A 479 -43.51 27.84 30.25
C ASN A 479 -44.28 26.60 30.67
N THR A 480 -45.13 26.03 29.79
CA THR A 480 -46.05 24.95 30.20
C THR A 480 -45.78 23.62 29.52
N ALA A 481 -45.15 23.61 28.38
CA ALA A 481 -44.87 22.40 27.61
C ALA A 481 -43.57 21.71 28.07
N HIS A 482 -43.50 20.40 27.82
CA HIS A 482 -42.23 19.68 27.95
C HIS A 482 -41.22 20.25 26.96
N PRO A 483 -39.95 20.46 27.32
CA PRO A 483 -38.94 21.08 26.49
C PRO A 483 -38.83 20.50 25.06
N ASP A 484 -39.00 19.20 24.91
CA ASP A 484 -38.89 18.51 23.64
C ASP A 484 -40.15 18.69 22.75
N SER A 485 -41.26 19.10 23.34
CA SER A 485 -42.54 19.35 22.63
C SER A 485 -42.70 20.81 22.20
N VAL A 486 -41.86 21.71 22.70
CA VAL A 486 -42.00 23.16 22.46
C VAL A 486 -42.03 23.48 20.95
N LEU A 487 -41.08 22.94 20.18
CA LEU A 487 -40.97 23.22 18.75
C LEU A 487 -42.18 22.70 17.97
N SER A 488 -42.63 21.49 18.28
CA SER A 488 -43.84 20.90 17.65
C SER A 488 -45.09 21.72 17.98
N LEU A 489 -45.27 22.12 19.24
CA LEU A 489 -46.43 22.93 19.64
C LEU A 489 -46.40 24.34 19.03
N LEU A 490 -45.21 24.94 18.88
CA LEU A 490 -45.08 26.23 18.18
C LEU A 490 -45.49 26.12 16.72
N ASN A 491 -45.06 25.07 16.03
CA ASN A 491 -45.40 24.85 14.63
C ASN A 491 -46.88 24.52 14.42
N GLN A 492 -47.54 23.88 15.39
CA GLN A 492 -48.96 23.55 15.33
C GLN A 492 -49.87 24.72 15.68
N ARG A 493 -49.44 25.62 16.58
CA ARG A 493 -50.35 26.60 17.21
C ARG A 493 -50.00 28.06 16.92
N VAL A 494 -48.79 28.36 16.48
CA VAL A 494 -48.27 29.70 16.32
C VAL A 494 -47.71 29.93 14.91
N ASN A 495 -46.90 29.04 14.42
CA ASN A 495 -46.33 29.10 13.07
C ASN A 495 -47.27 28.37 12.10
N VAL A 496 -48.41 29.00 11.78
CA VAL A 496 -49.45 28.48 10.90
C VAL A 496 -49.37 29.11 9.52
N ASP A 497 -50.07 28.53 8.54
CA ASP A 497 -50.17 29.04 7.16
C ASP A 497 -48.82 29.26 6.47
N SER A 498 -47.86 28.38 6.75
CA SER A 498 -46.49 28.47 6.23
C SER A 498 -45.73 29.74 6.62
N VAL A 499 -46.24 30.47 7.62
CA VAL A 499 -45.59 31.68 8.14
C VAL A 499 -44.92 31.37 9.49
N MET A 500 -43.62 31.69 9.59
CA MET A 500 -42.89 31.60 10.83
C MET A 500 -43.08 32.89 11.65
N TYR A 501 -44.08 32.90 12.52
CA TYR A 501 -44.37 34.04 13.40
C TYR A 501 -43.44 34.11 14.61
N VAL A 502 -42.86 32.97 15.01
CA VAL A 502 -41.99 32.86 16.17
C VAL A 502 -40.86 31.89 15.90
N LYS A 503 -39.66 32.31 16.27
CA LYS A 503 -38.46 31.47 16.42
C LYS A 503 -38.10 31.39 17.90
N VAL A 504 -37.81 30.19 18.40
CA VAL A 504 -37.41 29.98 19.80
C VAL A 504 -36.06 29.24 19.80
N GLU A 505 -35.08 29.84 20.47
CA GLU A 505 -33.77 29.26 20.68
C GLU A 505 -33.64 28.87 22.16
N ARG A 506 -33.36 27.59 22.43
CA ARG A 506 -33.02 27.08 23.75
C ARG A 506 -31.53 26.98 23.89
N GLY A 507 -30.96 27.46 25.00
CA GLY A 507 -29.53 27.41 25.18
C GLY A 507 -29.03 27.64 26.60
N LEU A 508 -27.73 27.47 26.70
CA LEU A 508 -26.90 27.77 27.86
C LEU A 508 -25.74 28.64 27.36
N TRP A 509 -25.90 29.96 27.47
CA TRP A 509 -25.00 30.92 26.87
C TRP A 509 -24.01 31.52 27.87
N THR A 510 -22.78 31.70 27.44
CA THR A 510 -21.78 32.52 28.10
C THR A 510 -21.85 33.94 27.56
N LYS A 511 -21.32 34.90 28.33
CA LYS A 511 -21.24 36.30 27.88
C LYS A 511 -20.40 36.44 26.60
N GLY A 512 -20.78 37.39 25.75
CA GLY A 512 -20.07 37.69 24.50
C GLY A 512 -20.37 36.73 23.35
N LYS A 513 -21.27 35.75 23.52
CA LYS A 513 -21.63 34.79 22.44
C LYS A 513 -22.92 35.11 21.69
N ASN A 514 -23.80 35.90 22.29
CA ASN A 514 -25.06 36.32 21.66
C ASN A 514 -25.49 37.67 22.21
N ALA A 515 -25.49 38.70 21.38
CA ALA A 515 -25.79 40.07 21.78
C ALA A 515 -27.21 40.22 22.40
N ALA A 516 -28.21 39.51 21.88
CA ALA A 516 -29.55 39.51 22.45
C ALA A 516 -29.58 38.94 23.88
N VAL A 517 -28.87 37.79 24.09
CA VAL A 517 -28.74 37.18 25.41
C VAL A 517 -27.95 38.09 26.35
N ASP A 518 -26.90 38.72 25.89
CA ASP A 518 -26.07 39.61 26.66
C ASP A 518 -26.89 40.83 27.14
N LYS A 519 -27.64 41.44 26.22
CA LYS A 519 -28.46 42.61 26.54
C LYS A 519 -29.66 42.28 27.39
N LEU A 520 -30.44 41.25 26.99
CA LEU A 520 -31.75 40.96 27.58
C LEU A 520 -31.70 39.89 28.65
N GLY A 521 -30.87 38.88 28.51
CA GLY A 521 -30.70 37.76 29.43
C GLY A 521 -29.79 38.08 30.61
N PHE A 522 -28.56 38.52 30.32
CA PHE A 522 -27.58 38.95 31.34
C PHE A 522 -27.80 40.39 31.82
N LYS A 523 -28.59 41.20 31.07
CA LYS A 523 -28.90 42.60 31.36
C LYS A 523 -27.62 43.51 31.40
N LEU A 524 -26.68 43.23 30.51
CA LEU A 524 -25.45 44.04 30.41
C LEU A 524 -25.75 45.44 29.88
N LYS A 525 -25.21 46.46 30.52
CA LYS A 525 -25.49 47.86 30.16
C LYS A 525 -24.73 48.27 28.90
N ASP A 526 -23.51 47.77 28.74
CA ASP A 526 -22.56 48.18 27.71
C ASP A 526 -22.67 47.38 26.42
N VAL A 527 -23.73 46.60 26.23
CA VAL A 527 -24.01 45.85 25.01
C VAL A 527 -25.16 46.52 24.26
N GLU A 528 -24.93 46.86 23.03
CA GLU A 528 -25.98 47.32 22.12
C GLU A 528 -26.60 46.11 21.37
N TYR A 529 -27.92 46.08 21.33
CA TYR A 529 -28.65 45.08 20.60
C TYR A 529 -29.92 45.69 20.01
N THR A 530 -30.11 45.57 18.72
CA THR A 530 -31.32 46.00 18.02
C THR A 530 -32.00 44.75 17.44
N PRO A 531 -33.27 44.45 17.75
CA PRO A 531 -34.03 43.37 17.13
C PRO A 531 -34.09 43.53 15.62
N SER A 532 -34.21 42.44 14.88
CA SER A 532 -34.41 42.47 13.42
C SER A 532 -35.78 43.01 13.07
N GLU A 533 -35.90 43.61 11.90
CA GLU A 533 -37.21 44.02 11.34
C GLU A 533 -38.18 42.85 11.22
N GLU A 534 -37.68 41.67 10.93
CA GLU A 534 -38.52 40.45 10.79
C GLU A 534 -39.07 39.97 12.16
N TYR A 535 -38.30 40.14 13.23
CA TYR A 535 -38.64 39.75 14.61
C TYR A 535 -38.39 40.90 15.58
N PRO A 536 -39.24 41.92 15.58
CA PRO A 536 -39.04 43.13 16.38
C PRO A 536 -39.23 42.89 17.87
N ILE A 537 -39.83 41.79 18.27
CA ILE A 537 -40.08 41.46 19.68
C ILE A 537 -39.14 40.30 20.08
N VAL A 538 -38.26 40.56 21.07
CA VAL A 538 -37.35 39.55 21.60
C VAL A 538 -37.49 39.44 23.11
N LEU A 539 -37.81 38.23 23.58
CA LEU A 539 -38.06 37.96 25.00
C LEU A 539 -37.11 36.90 25.54
N PRO A 540 -36.31 37.19 26.58
CA PRO A 540 -35.56 36.17 27.31
C PRO A 540 -36.49 35.48 28.32
N LEU A 541 -36.49 34.14 28.32
CA LEU A 541 -37.15 33.31 29.35
C LEU A 541 -36.11 32.40 29.96
N GLY A 542 -35.64 32.75 31.13
CA GLY A 542 -34.59 32.00 31.81
C GLY A 542 -33.96 32.75 32.97
N LYS A 543 -32.82 32.26 33.39
CA LYS A 543 -32.07 32.85 34.50
C LYS A 543 -30.57 32.67 34.34
N VAL A 544 -29.82 33.58 34.94
CA VAL A 544 -28.37 33.43 35.09
C VAL A 544 -28.09 32.43 36.20
N ILE A 545 -27.32 31.42 35.92
CA ILE A 545 -26.86 30.39 36.86
C ILE A 545 -25.34 30.41 36.97
N LYS A 546 -24.79 30.18 38.17
CA LYS A 546 -23.34 30.28 38.43
C LYS A 546 -22.62 28.93 38.28
N ALA A 547 -23.35 27.84 38.28
CA ALA A 547 -22.83 26.48 38.13
C ALA A 547 -23.91 25.57 37.55
N PRO A 548 -23.54 24.41 36.98
CA PRO A 548 -24.49 23.43 36.47
C PRO A 548 -25.53 23.03 37.52
N GLN A 549 -26.80 22.98 37.14
CA GLN A 549 -27.91 22.61 38.01
C GLN A 549 -28.37 21.17 37.80
N VAL A 550 -28.26 20.66 36.60
CA VAL A 550 -28.56 19.31 36.16
C VAL A 550 -27.43 18.79 35.27
N TYR A 551 -27.33 17.48 35.14
CA TYR A 551 -26.25 16.86 34.35
C TYR A 551 -26.21 17.34 32.88
N SER A 552 -27.37 17.64 32.30
CA SER A 552 -27.44 18.13 30.92
C SER A 552 -26.82 19.52 30.70
N ASP A 553 -26.55 20.27 31.78
CA ASP A 553 -25.87 21.57 31.70
C ASP A 553 -24.36 21.40 31.41
N GLU A 554 -23.79 20.24 31.70
CA GLU A 554 -22.40 19.87 31.46
C GLU A 554 -22.29 18.43 30.99
N ARG A 555 -23.23 18.02 30.11
CA ARG A 555 -23.45 16.63 29.71
C ARG A 555 -22.17 15.92 29.31
N GLY A 556 -21.34 16.55 28.46
CA GLY A 556 -20.12 15.93 27.96
C GLY A 556 -19.18 15.51 29.09
N LYS A 557 -18.84 16.44 29.99
CA LYS A 557 -17.97 16.17 31.14
C LYS A 557 -18.57 15.16 32.10
N VAL A 558 -19.87 15.30 32.42
CA VAL A 558 -20.57 14.37 33.35
C VAL A 558 -20.60 12.96 32.76
N THR A 559 -20.81 12.82 31.42
CA THR A 559 -20.80 11.50 30.76
C THR A 559 -19.42 10.86 30.81
N THR A 560 -18.35 11.64 30.56
CA THR A 560 -16.97 11.13 30.67
C THR A 560 -16.63 10.68 32.09
N ASP A 561 -16.92 11.51 33.08
CA ASP A 561 -16.66 11.17 34.49
C ASP A 561 -17.50 9.96 34.94
N TYR A 562 -18.72 9.81 34.40
CA TYR A 562 -19.59 8.66 34.68
C TYR A 562 -19.11 7.39 34.00
N GLN A 563 -18.54 7.49 32.78
CA GLN A 563 -17.86 6.37 32.12
C GLN A 563 -16.70 5.87 32.97
N ASP A 564 -15.84 6.76 33.45
CA ASP A 564 -14.73 6.41 34.35
C ASP A 564 -15.20 5.74 35.64
N TYR A 565 -16.30 6.21 36.19
CA TYR A 565 -16.92 5.59 37.40
C TYR A 565 -17.42 4.18 37.09
N LEU A 566 -18.16 3.99 36.00
CA LEU A 566 -18.67 2.68 35.57
C LEU A 566 -17.54 1.71 35.30
N GLU A 567 -16.51 2.17 34.58
CA GLU A 567 -15.31 1.40 34.25
C GLU A 567 -14.63 0.86 35.52
N LYS A 568 -14.36 1.74 36.49
CA LYS A 568 -13.73 1.36 37.77
C LYS A 568 -14.60 0.39 38.58
N ALA A 569 -15.90 0.62 38.63
CA ALA A 569 -16.83 -0.25 39.32
C ALA A 569 -16.91 -1.63 38.67
N TRP A 570 -16.93 -1.66 37.34
CA TRP A 570 -16.95 -2.89 36.54
C TRP A 570 -15.66 -3.70 36.70
N VAL A 571 -14.49 -3.07 36.53
CA VAL A 571 -13.20 -3.74 36.75
C VAL A 571 -13.10 -4.32 38.17
N LYS A 572 -13.55 -3.59 39.18
CA LYS A 572 -13.61 -4.13 40.56
C LYS A 572 -14.47 -5.38 40.64
N ALA A 573 -15.66 -5.36 40.07
CA ALA A 573 -16.56 -6.52 40.06
C ALA A 573 -15.96 -7.70 39.29
N LEU A 574 -15.25 -7.45 38.19
CA LEU A 574 -14.56 -8.50 37.41
C LEU A 574 -13.43 -9.15 38.23
N ARG A 575 -12.66 -8.38 38.98
CA ARG A 575 -11.58 -8.90 39.86
C ARG A 575 -12.16 -9.75 41.01
N GLU A 576 -13.34 -9.45 41.48
CA GLU A 576 -14.06 -10.27 42.45
C GLU A 576 -14.65 -11.54 41.82
N LYS A 577 -15.12 -11.45 40.56
CA LYS A 577 -15.76 -12.56 39.84
C LYS A 577 -14.74 -13.58 39.33
N TYR A 578 -13.59 -13.12 38.84
CA TYR A 578 -12.59 -13.95 38.18
C TYR A 578 -11.28 -13.96 38.95
N PRO A 579 -10.91 -15.10 39.58
CA PRO A 579 -9.63 -15.23 40.28
C PRO A 579 -8.45 -15.04 39.34
N VAL A 580 -7.53 -14.16 39.70
CA VAL A 580 -6.24 -13.93 39.02
C VAL A 580 -5.15 -14.52 39.90
N VAL A 581 -4.37 -15.44 39.36
CA VAL A 581 -3.22 -16.04 40.05
C VAL A 581 -1.96 -15.77 39.23
N LEU A 582 -1.10 -14.88 39.74
CA LEU A 582 0.19 -14.54 39.13
C LEU A 582 1.24 -15.61 39.50
N ASN A 583 2.04 -16.03 38.54
CA ASN A 583 3.23 -16.84 38.78
C ASN A 583 4.40 -15.92 39.11
N GLU A 584 4.65 -15.75 40.39
CA GLU A 584 5.71 -14.84 40.89
C GLU A 584 7.11 -15.22 40.40
N GLU A 585 7.39 -16.50 40.16
CA GLU A 585 8.68 -16.95 39.67
C GLU A 585 8.90 -16.51 38.21
N VAL A 586 7.89 -16.68 37.37
CA VAL A 586 7.92 -16.23 35.96
C VAL A 586 7.96 -14.71 35.90
N TRP A 587 7.14 -14.04 36.69
CA TRP A 587 7.13 -12.58 36.80
C TRP A 587 8.51 -12.01 37.18
N ALA A 588 9.17 -12.60 38.19
CA ALA A 588 10.48 -12.17 38.63
C ALA A 588 11.58 -12.38 37.56
N LYS A 589 11.40 -13.35 36.65
CA LYS A 589 12.32 -13.59 35.53
C LYS A 589 12.18 -12.55 34.43
N ILE A 590 10.94 -12.22 34.02
CA ILE A 590 10.71 -11.31 32.90
C ILE A 590 10.86 -9.83 33.25
N LYS A 591 10.76 -9.49 34.54
CA LYS A 591 10.90 -8.13 35.05
C LYS A 591 12.36 -7.64 35.08
N LYS A 592 13.33 -8.54 34.97
CA LYS A 592 14.78 -8.23 34.97
C LYS A 592 15.26 -7.74 33.60
#